data_3515dfcd2c85a2526d384a09eba2f252
#
_entry.id   3515dfcd2c85a2526d384a09eba2f252
#
_cell.length_a   1.000
_cell.length_b   1.000
_cell.length_c   1.000
_cell.angle_alpha   90.00
_cell.angle_beta   90.00
_cell.angle_gamma   90.00
#
_symmetry.space_group_name_H-M   'P 1'
#
loop_
_entity.id
_entity.type
_entity.pdbx_description
1 polymer ?
#
loop_
_entity_poly.entity_id
_entity_poly.type
_entity_poly.pdbx_seq_one_letter_code
_entity_poly.pdbx_strand_id
1 'polypeptide(L)'
;MGERPFTLVARIRTTDHAALGAVLATIIPHGVITPTSEGFRVEAELEGASARDLNRMLLSALRRVDRRATLHAAWTSEETTEHFFDYTARGTHLAQTPETDREANH
;
A
#
# COMPACT_ATOMS: atom_id res chain seq x y z
N MET A 1 -5.53 -8.30 21.22
CA MET A 1 -4.94 -8.71 21.00
C MET A 1 -4.65 -8.88 19.76
N GLY A 2 -4.61 -8.78 19.01
CA GLY A 2 -4.33 -8.96 17.68
C GLY A 2 -3.65 -7.85 16.94
N GLU A 3 -3.57 -6.68 17.47
CA GLU A 3 -2.94 -5.59 16.76
C GLU A 3 -1.49 -5.41 17.14
N ARG A 4 -0.68 -5.07 16.16
CA ARG A 4 0.74 -4.86 16.35
C ARG A 4 1.23 -3.82 15.37
N PRO A 5 2.38 -3.20 15.65
CA PRO A 5 2.87 -2.16 14.76
C PRO A 5 3.51 -2.75 13.51
N PHE A 6 3.27 -2.08 12.40
CA PHE A 6 3.91 -2.39 11.13
C PHE A 6 4.55 -1.13 10.59
N THR A 7 5.74 -1.29 10.05
CA THR A 7 6.40 -0.21 9.32
C THR A 7 6.04 -0.35 7.84
N LEU A 8 5.53 0.74 7.29
CA LEU A 8 5.13 0.78 5.89
C LEU A 8 6.15 1.54 5.08
N VAL A 9 6.57 0.96 3.97
CA VAL A 9 7.29 1.68 2.93
C VAL A 9 6.53 1.39 1.65
N ALA A 10 6.03 2.44 0.99
CA ALA A 10 5.16 2.23 -0.15
C ALA A 10 5.42 3.24 -1.25
N ARG A 11 5.07 2.84 -2.45
CA ARG A 11 5.01 3.74 -3.61
C ARG A 11 3.62 3.68 -4.18
N ILE A 12 3.07 4.85 -4.45
CA ILE A 12 1.71 4.99 -4.93
C ILE A 12 1.76 5.74 -6.25
N ARG A 13 1.07 5.23 -7.26
CA ARG A 13 0.93 5.91 -8.53
C ARG A 13 -0.48 6.43 -8.65
N THR A 14 -0.60 7.67 -9.03
CA THR A 14 -1.90 8.30 -9.18
C THR A 14 -1.80 9.44 -10.18
N THR A 15 -2.93 9.76 -10.82
CA THR A 15 -3.02 10.95 -11.66
C THR A 15 -3.66 12.10 -10.91
N ASP A 16 -4.12 11.89 -9.69
CA ASP A 16 -4.79 12.93 -8.91
C ASP A 16 -4.03 13.16 -7.61
N HIS A 17 -2.92 13.88 -7.72
CA HIS A 17 -2.04 14.11 -6.56
C HIS A 17 -2.76 14.85 -5.44
N ALA A 18 -3.57 15.85 -5.78
CA ALA A 18 -4.22 16.65 -4.74
C ALA A 18 -5.17 15.82 -3.90
N ALA A 19 -6.02 15.04 -4.55
CA ALA A 19 -7.01 14.25 -3.85
C ALA A 19 -6.36 13.12 -3.05
N LEU A 20 -5.38 12.45 -3.65
CA LEU A 20 -4.73 11.35 -2.95
C LEU A 20 -3.86 11.85 -1.81
N GLY A 21 -3.20 12.98 -2.00
CA GLY A 21 -2.41 13.56 -0.91
C GLY A 21 -3.26 13.87 0.30
N ALA A 22 -4.48 14.38 0.08
CA ALA A 22 -5.40 14.66 1.18
C ALA A 22 -5.81 13.39 1.90
N VAL A 23 -6.08 12.31 1.15
CA VAL A 23 -6.44 11.04 1.76
C VAL A 23 -5.29 10.49 2.60
N LEU A 24 -4.08 10.54 2.06
CA LEU A 24 -2.91 10.04 2.77
C LEU A 24 -2.69 10.83 4.06
N ALA A 25 -2.83 12.15 4.01
CA ALA A 25 -2.66 12.98 5.19
C ALA A 25 -3.67 12.63 6.27
N THR A 26 -4.85 12.19 5.87
CA THR A 26 -5.90 11.80 6.82
C THR A 26 -5.62 10.44 7.43
N ILE A 27 -5.22 9.46 6.60
CA ILE A 27 -5.04 8.09 7.07
C ILE A 27 -3.70 7.93 7.80
N ILE A 28 -2.69 8.66 7.34
CA ILE A 28 -1.33 8.52 7.85
C ILE A 28 -0.84 9.89 8.32
N PRO A 29 -1.47 10.45 9.36
CA PRO A 29 -1.14 11.83 9.76
C PRO A 29 0.27 11.99 10.28
N HIS A 30 0.89 10.92 10.75
CA HIS A 30 2.25 11.00 11.29
C HIS A 30 3.28 10.39 10.34
N GLY A 31 2.86 10.03 9.13
CA GLY A 31 3.78 9.45 8.17
C GLY A 31 4.53 10.50 7.39
N VAL A 32 5.56 10.06 6.69
CA VAL A 32 6.31 10.89 5.77
C VAL A 32 5.78 10.59 4.37
N ILE A 33 5.14 11.59 3.77
CA ILE A 33 4.51 11.47 2.46
C ILE A 33 5.26 12.40 1.53
N THR A 34 5.96 11.83 0.56
CA THR A 34 6.80 12.60 -0.36
C THR A 34 6.21 12.52 -1.77
N PRO A 35 5.85 13.64 -2.37
CA PRO A 35 5.36 13.62 -3.75
C PRO A 35 6.45 13.18 -4.72
N THR A 36 6.04 12.43 -5.73
CA THR A 36 6.93 12.05 -6.83
C THR A 36 6.24 12.42 -8.13
N SER A 37 6.97 12.27 -9.23
CA SER A 37 6.37 12.59 -10.52
C SER A 37 5.17 11.70 -10.83
N GLU A 38 5.12 10.49 -10.30
CA GLU A 38 4.04 9.55 -10.60
C GLU A 38 3.03 9.42 -9.49
N GLY A 39 3.29 9.97 -8.33
CA GLY A 39 2.39 9.85 -7.20
C GLY A 39 3.06 10.21 -5.90
N PHE A 40 3.27 9.23 -5.03
CA PHE A 40 3.82 9.47 -3.70
C PHE A 40 4.69 8.32 -3.24
N ARG A 41 5.67 8.66 -2.42
CA ARG A 41 6.41 7.71 -1.63
C ARG A 41 5.98 7.90 -0.19
N VAL A 42 5.70 6.82 0.51
CA VAL A 42 5.15 6.88 1.85
C VAL A 42 5.98 6.03 2.80
N GLU A 43 6.29 6.59 3.97
CA GLU A 43 6.91 5.85 5.05
C GLU A 43 6.14 6.16 6.32
N ALA A 44 5.69 5.12 7.01
CA ALA A 44 4.83 5.33 8.16
C ALA A 44 4.81 4.11 9.05
N GLU A 45 4.27 4.29 10.25
CA GLU A 45 3.95 3.17 11.13
C GLU A 45 2.45 3.14 11.34
N LEU A 46 1.89 1.94 11.24
CA LEU A 46 0.48 1.75 11.47
C LEU A 46 0.28 0.47 12.27
N GLU A 47 -0.77 0.43 13.06
CA GLU A 47 -1.10 -0.75 13.83
C GLU A 47 -2.29 -1.46 13.21
N GLY A 48 -2.22 -2.77 13.19
CA GLY A 48 -3.29 -3.57 12.64
C GLY A 48 -3.11 -5.04 12.96
N ALA A 49 -4.11 -5.82 12.59
CA ALA A 49 -4.11 -7.25 12.85
C ALA A 49 -3.13 -7.98 11.95
N SER A 50 -2.97 -7.51 10.72
CA SER A 50 -2.07 -8.14 9.77
C SER A 50 -1.68 -7.15 8.69
N ALA A 51 -0.58 -7.45 8.01
CA ALA A 51 -0.16 -6.65 6.87
C ALA A 51 -1.22 -6.65 5.78
N ARG A 52 -1.86 -7.79 5.57
CA ARG A 52 -2.89 -7.91 4.55
C ARG A 52 -4.07 -6.98 4.84
N ASP A 53 -4.52 -6.93 6.10
CA ASP A 53 -5.63 -6.07 6.46
C ASP A 53 -5.28 -4.61 6.29
N LEU A 54 -4.07 -4.23 6.72
CA LEU A 54 -3.61 -2.86 6.56
C LEU A 54 -3.48 -2.48 5.09
N ASN A 55 -2.94 -3.37 4.29
CA ASN A 55 -2.78 -3.10 2.86
C ASN A 55 -4.13 -2.95 2.19
N ARG A 56 -5.10 -3.78 2.55
CA ARG A 56 -6.44 -3.71 1.99
C ARG A 56 -7.11 -2.39 2.36
N MET A 57 -6.98 -1.99 3.61
CA MET A 57 -7.55 -0.74 4.09
C MET A 57 -6.97 0.44 3.31
N LEU A 58 -5.65 0.46 3.18
CA LEU A 58 -4.98 1.55 2.49
C LEU A 58 -5.39 1.60 1.02
N LEU A 59 -5.34 0.46 0.34
CA LEU A 59 -5.70 0.41 -1.07
C LEU A 59 -7.15 0.84 -1.30
N SER A 60 -8.06 0.39 -0.44
CA SER A 60 -9.46 0.77 -0.57
C SER A 60 -9.64 2.28 -0.44
N ALA A 61 -8.93 2.88 0.51
CA ALA A 61 -9.03 4.31 0.71
C ALA A 61 -8.51 5.08 -0.51
N LEU A 62 -7.40 4.63 -1.08
CA LEU A 62 -6.84 5.27 -2.26
C LEU A 62 -7.78 5.15 -3.46
N ARG A 63 -8.38 3.99 -3.63
CA ARG A 63 -9.22 3.74 -4.80
C ARG A 63 -10.59 4.38 -4.72
N ARG A 64 -10.99 4.83 -3.55
CA ARG A 64 -12.19 5.64 -3.45
C ARG A 64 -12.02 6.98 -4.14
N VAL A 65 -10.78 7.46 -4.18
CA VAL A 65 -10.49 8.76 -4.75
C VAL A 65 -10.00 8.62 -6.19
N ASP A 66 -9.17 7.63 -6.44
CA ASP A 66 -8.63 7.38 -7.77
C ASP A 66 -8.67 5.88 -8.03
N ARG A 67 -9.63 5.47 -8.84
CA ARG A 67 -9.86 4.04 -9.08
C ARG A 67 -8.70 3.38 -9.80
N ARG A 68 -7.81 4.16 -10.38
CA ARG A 68 -6.66 3.63 -11.11
C ARG A 68 -5.38 3.72 -10.31
N ALA A 69 -5.46 4.18 -9.07
CA ALA A 69 -4.28 4.23 -8.23
C ALA A 69 -3.72 2.84 -8.02
N THR A 70 -2.39 2.75 -8.01
CA THR A 70 -1.73 1.49 -7.71
C THR A 70 -0.89 1.65 -6.46
N LEU A 71 -0.73 0.57 -5.74
CA LEU A 71 -0.02 0.56 -4.47
C LEU A 71 0.99 -0.57 -4.47
N HIS A 72 2.26 -0.22 -4.26
CA HIS A 72 3.31 -1.21 -4.01
C HIS A 72 3.79 -0.96 -2.61
N ALA A 73 3.57 -1.91 -1.72
CA ALA A 73 3.81 -1.69 -0.31
C ALA A 73 4.63 -2.82 0.29
N ALA A 74 5.49 -2.46 1.23
CA ALA A 74 6.19 -3.40 2.08
C ALA A 74 5.80 -3.09 3.50
N TRP A 75 5.30 -4.11 4.19
CA TRP A 75 4.87 -3.99 5.59
C TRP A 75 5.78 -4.87 6.43
N THR A 76 6.45 -4.27 7.39
CA THR A 76 7.40 -4.98 8.24
C THR A 76 6.93 -4.97 9.68
N SER A 77 6.90 -6.14 10.30
CA SER A 77 6.61 -6.27 11.72
C SER A 77 7.64 -7.23 12.30
N GLU A 78 8.34 -6.77 13.31
CA GLU A 78 9.42 -7.54 13.90
C GLU A 78 10.46 -7.82 12.82
N GLU A 79 10.69 -9.07 12.47
CA GLU A 79 11.69 -9.37 11.46
C GLU A 79 11.08 -9.86 10.16
N THR A 80 9.77 -9.70 10.00
CA THR A 80 9.08 -10.20 8.83
C THR A 80 8.58 -9.07 7.98
N THR A 81 8.89 -9.11 6.69
CA THR A 81 8.42 -8.11 5.73
C THR A 81 7.56 -8.81 4.68
N GLU A 82 6.36 -8.26 4.46
CA GLU A 82 5.45 -8.75 3.44
C GLU A 82 5.30 -7.70 2.37
N HIS A 83 5.43 -8.11 1.12
CA HIS A 83 5.34 -7.21 -0.03
C HIS A 83 4.02 -7.43 -0.74
N PHE A 84 3.36 -6.32 -1.08
CA PHE A 84 2.10 -6.35 -1.81
C PHE A 84 2.25 -5.48 -3.04
N PHE A 85 1.94 -6.05 -4.20
CA PHE A 85 1.98 -5.34 -5.47
C PHE A 85 0.57 -5.31 -6.01
N ASP A 86 0.13 -4.13 -6.38
CA ASP A 86 -1.21 -3.95 -6.89
C ASP A 86 -1.13 -3.53 -8.34
N TYR A 87 -1.67 -4.36 -9.21
CA TYR A 87 -1.68 -4.08 -10.64
C TYR A 87 -3.06 -3.58 -11.03
N THR A 88 -3.06 -2.50 -11.77
CA THR A 88 -4.28 -2.05 -12.25
C THR A 88 -4.77 -2.99 -13.27
N ALA A 89 -5.47 -3.23 -13.50
CA ALA A 89 -5.77 -3.90 -14.30
C ALA A 89 -6.29 -4.54 -14.96
N ARG A 90 -6.39 -4.93 -15.53
CA ARG A 90 -6.86 -5.50 -16.09
C ARG A 90 -6.76 -6.70 -15.77
N GLY A 91 -6.72 -7.16 -15.16
CA GLY A 91 -6.57 -8.05 -14.69
C GLY A 91 -6.00 -8.88 -14.51
N THR A 92 -5.74 -9.16 -14.58
CA THR A 92 -5.18 -9.90 -14.39
C THR A 92 -4.84 -10.55 -13.74
N HIS A 93 -4.71 -10.86 -13.90
CA HIS A 93 -4.26 -11.55 -13.38
C HIS A 93 -3.58 -11.96 -12.80
N LEU A 94 -3.45 -12.04 -12.84
CA LEU A 94 -2.70 -12.44 -12.37
C LEU A 94 -2.21 -12.73 -11.49
N ALA A 95 -2.19 -12.72 -11.42
CA ALA A 95 -1.63 -12.97 -10.78
C ALA A 95 -1.19 -13.36 -9.89
N GLN A 96 -1.26 -13.28 -9.92
CA GLN A 96 -0.78 -13.58 -9.33
C GLN A 96 -0.11 -13.91 -8.54
N THR A 97 0.01 -13.68 -8.60
CA THR A 97 0.75 -13.86 -8.00
C THR A 97 1.48 -14.20 -7.40
N PRO A 98 1.70 -14.03 -7.45
CA PRO A 98 2.47 -14.29 -6.99
C PRO A 98 2.99 -14.59 -6.29
N GLU A 99 3.03 -14.29 -6.31
CA GLU A 99 3.52 -14.75 -6.01
C GLU A 99 3.83 -15.18 -5.47
N THR A 100 3.68 -14.78 -5.32
CA THR A 100 4.08 -15.35 -5.04
C THR A 100 4.36 -15.84 -4.82
N ASP A 101 4.31 -15.41 -4.94
CA ASP A 101 4.75 -16.07 -5.04
C ASP A 101 5.19 -16.39 -4.97
N ARG A 102 5.21 -16.11 -4.99
CA ARG A 102 5.69 -16.57 -5.22
C ARG A 102 6.10 -16.88 -5.09
N GLU A 103 6.03 -16.26 -4.82
CA GLU A 103 6.34 -16.70 -4.97
C GLU A 103 6.46 -17.03 -4.92
N ALA A 104 6.34 -16.51 -4.66
CA ALA A 104 6.47 -16.93 -4.86
C ALA A 104 6.56 -17.22 -4.97
N ASN A 105 6.57 -16.92 -5.07
CA ASN A 105 6.72 -17.37 -5.46
C ASN A 105 6.84 -17.65 -5.60
N HIS A 106 6.78 -17.15 -5.68
CA HIS A 106 6.91 -17.48 -6.07
C HIS A 106 6.99 -17.76 -6.14
#